data_503c50d3c63bba43726d284e63266596
#
_entry.id   503c50d3c63bba43726d284e63266596
#
_cell.length_a   1.000
_cell.length_b   1.000
_cell.length_c   1.000
_cell.angle_alpha   90.00
_cell.angle_beta   90.00
_cell.angle_gamma   90.00
#
_symmetry.space_group_name_H-M   'P 1'
#
loop_
_entity.id
_entity.type
_entity.pdbx_description
1 polymer ?
#
loop_
_entity_poly.entity_id
_entity_poly.type
_entity_poly.pdbx_seq_one_letter_code
_entity_poly.pdbx_strand_id
1 'polypeptide(L)'
;MVRAIVLYDEEPDAARYEQHVELCRKVPGGTFRHGKIFGAPMGEPPYRYYAEWEWPDMDAFKSAARSDEFMATGKDAMDMGGRFSVMFADVG
;
A
#
# COMPACT_ATOMS: atom_id res chain seq x y z
N MET A 1 -8.15 -14.68 2.11
CA MET A 1 -7.60 -13.57 1.31
C MET A 1 -6.77 -12.67 2.22
N VAL A 2 -5.61 -12.25 1.76
CA VAL A 2 -4.70 -11.43 2.57
C VAL A 2 -4.51 -10.07 1.92
N ARG A 3 -4.52 -9.01 2.73
CA ARG A 3 -4.27 -7.65 2.26
C ARG A 3 -3.11 -7.01 3.01
N ALA A 4 -2.29 -6.28 2.27
CA ALA A 4 -1.36 -5.32 2.83
C ALA A 4 -1.99 -3.94 2.64
N ILE A 5 -2.21 -3.23 3.73
CA ILE A 5 -2.91 -1.95 3.72
C ILE A 5 -1.92 -0.86 4.09
N VAL A 6 -1.85 0.18 3.26
CA VAL A 6 -0.98 1.34 3.51
C VAL A 6 -1.86 2.58 3.67
N LEU A 7 -1.69 3.27 4.77
CA LEU A 7 -2.43 4.50 5.07
C LEU A 7 -1.44 5.65 5.22
N TYR A 8 -1.66 6.72 4.48
CA TYR A 8 -0.79 7.90 4.48
C TYR A 8 -1.48 9.03 5.23
N ASP A 9 -0.73 9.69 6.12
CA ASP A 9 -1.22 10.84 6.89
C ASP A 9 -1.58 12.01 5.98
N GLU A 10 -0.84 12.17 4.87
CA GLU A 10 -1.07 13.22 3.88
C GLU A 10 -1.12 12.63 2.48
N GLU A 11 -1.78 13.32 1.58
CA GLU A 11 -1.82 12.91 0.18
C GLU A 11 -0.44 13.06 -0.44
N PRO A 12 0.13 11.99 -1.04
CA PRO A 12 1.44 12.07 -1.67
C PRO A 12 1.43 12.99 -2.89
N ASP A 13 2.60 13.54 -3.23
CA ASP A 13 2.76 14.27 -4.49
C ASP A 13 2.42 13.34 -5.66
N ALA A 14 1.49 13.77 -6.53
CA ALA A 14 0.94 12.90 -7.57
C ALA A 14 2.01 12.37 -8.54
N ALA A 15 2.90 13.25 -9.00
CA ALA A 15 3.92 12.87 -9.96
C ALA A 15 4.93 11.89 -9.35
N ARG A 16 5.36 12.14 -8.13
CA ARG A 16 6.28 11.25 -7.42
C ARG A 16 5.62 9.91 -7.09
N TYR A 17 4.35 9.94 -6.71
CA TYR A 17 3.62 8.73 -6.33
C TYR A 17 3.40 7.80 -7.53
N GLU A 18 3.25 8.32 -8.74
CA GLU A 18 3.15 7.49 -9.94
C GLU A 18 4.37 6.59 -10.13
N GLN A 19 5.56 7.11 -9.81
CA GLN A 19 6.78 6.31 -9.85
C GLN A 19 6.73 5.18 -8.82
N HIS A 20 6.21 5.46 -7.65
CA HIS A 20 6.01 4.46 -6.60
C HIS A 20 5.01 3.38 -7.02
N VAL A 21 3.91 3.78 -7.64
CA VAL A 21 2.86 2.87 -8.12
C VAL A 21 3.44 1.85 -9.12
N GLU A 22 4.34 2.28 -9.99
CA GLU A 22 4.98 1.36 -10.93
C GLU A 22 5.74 0.24 -10.22
N LEU A 23 6.44 0.56 -9.14
CA LEU A 23 7.12 -0.45 -8.32
C LEU A 23 6.10 -1.36 -7.63
N CYS A 24 5.04 -0.78 -7.09
CA CYS A 24 4.00 -1.54 -6.39
C CYS A 24 3.32 -2.55 -7.30
N ARG A 25 3.13 -2.22 -8.58
CA ARG A 25 2.50 -3.12 -9.54
C ARG A 25 3.37 -4.30 -9.95
N LYS A 26 4.66 -4.25 -9.66
CA LYS A 26 5.60 -5.35 -9.93
C LYS A 26 5.61 -6.42 -8.85
N VAL A 27 4.99 -6.15 -7.70
CA VAL A 27 4.92 -7.12 -6.62
C VAL A 27 4.11 -8.33 -7.08
N PRO A 28 4.67 -9.57 -6.96
CA PRO A 28 4.05 -10.73 -7.59
C PRO A 28 2.81 -11.25 -6.87
N GLY A 29 1.92 -11.84 -7.64
CA GLY A 29 0.79 -12.64 -7.14
C GLY A 29 -0.37 -11.87 -6.56
N GLY A 30 -0.28 -10.55 -6.47
CA GLY A 30 -1.32 -9.73 -5.88
C GLY A 30 -1.90 -8.71 -6.84
N THR A 31 -2.97 -8.06 -6.41
CA THR A 31 -3.57 -6.94 -7.11
C THR A 31 -3.32 -5.67 -6.29
N PHE A 32 -2.79 -4.64 -6.93
CA PHE A 32 -2.51 -3.36 -6.28
C PHE A 32 -3.57 -2.32 -6.64
N ARG A 33 -4.07 -1.62 -5.62
CA ARG A 33 -5.03 -0.53 -5.79
C ARG A 33 -4.65 0.62 -4.86
N HIS A 34 -4.97 1.84 -5.25
CA HIS A 34 -4.74 3.01 -4.42
C HIS A 34 -5.80 4.07 -4.69
N GLY A 35 -5.95 5.00 -3.77
CA GLY A 35 -6.92 6.06 -3.92
C GLY A 35 -6.90 7.07 -2.79
N LYS A 36 -7.66 8.13 -2.98
CA LYS A 36 -7.79 9.21 -2.03
C LYS A 36 -8.89 8.89 -1.01
N ILE A 37 -8.61 9.14 0.27
CA ILE A 37 -9.62 9.07 1.31
C ILE A 37 -10.36 10.40 1.32
N PHE A 38 -11.66 10.39 1.04
CA PHE A 38 -12.41 11.63 0.87
C PHE A 38 -13.25 12.00 2.09
N GLY A 39 -13.43 11.11 3.05
CA GLY A 39 -14.23 11.42 4.23
C GLY A 39 -14.34 10.27 5.21
N ALA A 40 -15.06 10.54 6.29
CA ALA A 40 -15.40 9.59 7.33
C ALA A 40 -16.81 9.90 7.82
N PRO A 41 -17.54 8.94 8.42
CA PRO A 41 -18.91 9.18 8.88
C PRO A 41 -18.98 10.17 10.04
N MET A 42 -17.90 10.30 10.81
CA MET A 42 -17.84 11.22 11.95
C MET A 42 -16.49 11.92 11.97
N GLY A 43 -16.50 13.26 11.82
CA GLY A 43 -15.29 14.05 11.86
C GLY A 43 -14.38 13.87 10.66
N GLU A 44 -13.16 14.33 10.79
CA GLU A 44 -12.13 14.22 9.77
C GLU A 44 -11.48 12.83 9.81
N PRO A 45 -11.24 12.19 8.65
CA PRO A 45 -10.51 10.93 8.63
C PRO A 45 -9.06 11.17 9.09
N PRO A 46 -8.48 10.23 9.85
CA PRO A 46 -7.10 10.37 10.33
C PRO A 46 -6.05 10.22 9.25
N TYR A 47 -6.44 9.69 8.09
CA TYR A 47 -5.54 9.47 6.96
C TYR A 47 -6.12 10.09 5.70
N ARG A 48 -5.25 10.45 4.75
CA ARG A 48 -5.65 11.17 3.54
C ARG A 48 -5.54 10.34 2.27
N TYR A 49 -4.74 9.27 2.28
CA TYR A 49 -4.52 8.45 1.10
C TYR A 49 -4.40 6.98 1.48
N TYR A 50 -4.76 6.11 0.55
CA TYR A 50 -4.89 4.68 0.78
C TYR A 50 -4.24 3.90 -0.34
N ALA A 51 -3.55 2.81 0.01
CA ALA A 51 -3.06 1.85 -0.97
C ALA A 51 -3.22 0.44 -0.39
N GLU A 52 -3.38 -0.54 -1.27
CA GLU A 52 -3.46 -1.93 -0.84
C GLU A 52 -2.92 -2.88 -1.88
N TRP A 53 -2.39 -4.00 -1.41
CA TRP A 53 -2.26 -5.22 -2.22
C TRP A 53 -3.20 -6.26 -1.66
N GLU A 54 -3.71 -7.13 -2.56
CA GLU A 54 -4.57 -8.23 -2.17
C GLU A 54 -4.05 -9.51 -2.81
N TRP A 55 -3.86 -10.54 -1.99
CA TRP A 55 -3.42 -11.86 -2.43
C TRP A 55 -4.51 -12.89 -2.11
N PRO A 56 -4.64 -13.97 -2.94
CA PRO A 56 -5.70 -14.95 -2.74
C PRO A 56 -5.57 -15.74 -1.43
N ASP A 57 -4.35 -15.97 -0.96
CA ASP A 57 -4.11 -16.75 0.24
C ASP A 57 -2.79 -16.37 0.93
N MET A 58 -2.55 -16.96 2.08
CA MET A 58 -1.38 -16.67 2.90
C MET A 58 -0.07 -17.09 2.21
N ASP A 59 -0.06 -18.19 1.45
CA ASP A 59 1.15 -18.65 0.77
C ASP A 59 1.59 -17.66 -0.31
N ALA A 60 0.63 -17.14 -1.08
CA ALA A 60 0.90 -16.11 -2.09
C ALA A 60 1.45 -14.84 -1.44
N PHE A 61 0.87 -14.42 -0.31
CA PHE A 61 1.36 -13.27 0.45
C PHE A 61 2.79 -13.49 0.96
N LYS A 62 3.06 -14.63 1.57
CA LYS A 62 4.39 -14.92 2.12
C LYS A 62 5.46 -14.92 1.03
N SER A 63 5.13 -15.47 -0.13
CA SER A 63 6.04 -15.47 -1.28
C SER A 63 6.32 -14.05 -1.75
N ALA A 64 5.27 -13.23 -1.89
CA ALA A 64 5.41 -11.83 -2.31
C ALA A 64 6.19 -11.01 -1.29
N ALA A 65 5.94 -11.20 0.00
CA ALA A 65 6.60 -10.45 1.08
C ALA A 65 8.12 -10.68 1.12
N ARG A 66 8.58 -11.80 0.58
CA ARG A 66 10.01 -12.14 0.49
C ARG A 66 10.65 -11.68 -0.81
N SER A 67 9.88 -11.15 -1.74
CA SER A 67 10.37 -10.75 -3.05
C SER A 67 11.18 -9.45 -2.98
N ASP A 68 12.13 -9.29 -3.89
CA ASP A 68 12.89 -8.05 -4.05
C ASP A 68 11.96 -6.90 -4.44
N GLU A 69 10.92 -7.19 -5.22
CA GLU A 69 9.93 -6.22 -5.67
C GLU A 69 9.19 -5.61 -4.47
N PHE A 70 8.77 -6.42 -3.51
CA PHE A 70 8.09 -5.91 -2.32
C PHE A 70 9.04 -5.08 -1.45
N MET A 71 10.27 -5.53 -1.27
CA MET A 71 11.29 -4.78 -0.52
C MET A 71 11.59 -3.44 -1.18
N ALA A 72 11.63 -3.41 -2.51
CA ALA A 72 11.84 -2.17 -3.26
C ALA A 72 10.73 -1.15 -3.00
N THR A 73 9.48 -1.58 -2.86
CA THR A 73 8.37 -0.66 -2.53
C THR A 73 8.54 -0.04 -1.15
N GLY A 74 8.98 -0.83 -0.17
CA GLY A 74 9.24 -0.32 1.19
C GLY A 74 10.34 0.72 1.21
N LYS A 75 11.42 0.44 0.51
CA LYS A 75 12.55 1.38 0.38
C LYS A 75 12.11 2.67 -0.30
N ASP A 76 11.35 2.56 -1.39
CA ASP A 76 10.87 3.74 -2.11
C ASP A 76 9.91 4.57 -1.28
N ALA A 77 9.04 3.92 -0.51
CA ALA A 77 8.14 4.61 0.41
C ALA A 77 8.91 5.43 1.44
N MET A 78 10.00 4.89 1.97
CA MET A 78 10.87 5.63 2.89
C MET A 78 11.53 6.83 2.20
N ASP A 79 11.98 6.64 0.96
CA ASP A 79 12.63 7.71 0.17
C ASP A 79 11.66 8.85 -0.17
N MET A 80 10.37 8.56 -0.33
CA MET A 80 9.37 9.60 -0.56
C MET A 80 9.17 10.52 0.62
N GLY A 81 9.50 10.06 1.82
CA GLY A 81 9.25 10.80 3.05
C GLY A 81 7.78 10.74 3.46
N GLY A 82 7.41 11.55 4.45
CA GLY A 82 6.06 11.56 4.97
C GLY A 82 5.82 10.45 5.98
N ARG A 83 4.60 10.43 6.50
CA ARG A 83 4.17 9.45 7.49
C ARG A 83 3.18 8.48 6.88
N PHE A 84 3.42 7.20 7.09
CA PHE A 84 2.50 6.17 6.65
C PHE A 84 2.51 5.01 7.63
N SER A 85 1.43 4.23 7.59
CA SER A 85 1.28 3.01 8.39
C SER A 85 1.02 1.84 7.46
N VAL A 86 1.66 0.71 7.73
CA VAL A 86 1.48 -0.51 6.94
C VAL A 86 0.98 -1.62 7.86
N MET A 87 -0.07 -2.31 7.44
CA MET A 87 -0.67 -3.39 8.18
C MET A 87 -0.99 -4.55 7.25
N PHE A 88 -0.94 -5.76 7.81
CA PHE A 88 -1.36 -6.95 7.07
C PHE A 88 -2.63 -7.48 7.71
N ALA A 89 -3.62 -7.82 6.88
CA ALA A 89 -4.90 -8.31 7.36
C ALA A 89 -5.28 -9.59 6.65
N ASP A 90 -5.83 -10.53 7.40
CA ASP A 90 -6.45 -11.73 6.85
C ASP A 90 -7.95 -11.48 6.76
N VAL A 91 -8.48 -11.43 5.54
CA VAL A 91 -9.87 -11.07 5.27
C VAL A 91 -10.63 -12.31 4.87
N GLY A 92 -11.65 -12.63 5.62
CA GLY A 92 -12.49 -13.79 5.38
C GLY A 92 -13.50 -13.62 4.29
#